data_73ded56dbd3e7642f297bcd07150164b
#
_entry.id   73ded56dbd3e7642f297bcd07150164b
#
_cell.length_a   1.000
_cell.length_b   1.000
_cell.length_c   1.000
_cell.angle_alpha   90.00
_cell.angle_beta   90.00
_cell.angle_gamma   90.00
#
_symmetry.space_group_name_H-M   'P 1'
#
loop_
_entity.id
_entity.type
_entity.pdbx_description
1 polymer ?
#
loop_
_entity_poly.entity_id
_entity_poly.type
_entity_poly.pdbx_seq_one_letter_code
_entity_poly.pdbx_strand_id
1 'polypeptide(L)'
;MHQSRGVETVIVGSGGFRFQWISGWGRLPAGVTLNDVPGVAVDSHDRLFAFHRGTPPVLIFDRDGEFESSWGDGVFQRPHGLFIAPDDSVYCVDDEGQAVRRFTPDGRLEMEITASDQSVVTGYRRGFHRSVVRSAPPFCYPTGASPTPDGAHLMVTDGYGNARLHRFDPAGELLSSMGDPGSGPSQFIIPHGIHIEPDGRMFVSDRENERAQIFSAGGEFLGSWTDMNCPNNIVRGPDGYYYVAELGRTVQGPPGAKRVVKDAMRPRISVRDSTGAIVAEWGAPDPEGEGVFFAPHGIAIDSRGDLYVGEVSASNSGGLAPPRATLHKFVRTSD
;
A
#
# COMPACT_ATOMS: atom_id res chain seq x y z
N MET A 1 32.97 -25.22 -16.17
CA MET A 1 32.98 -23.79 -16.47
C MET A 1 31.55 -23.32 -16.39
N HIS A 2 31.11 -22.79 -15.23
CA HIS A 2 29.82 -22.10 -15.12
C HIS A 2 30.04 -20.70 -15.69
N GLN A 3 29.48 -20.45 -16.87
CA GLN A 3 29.33 -19.10 -17.36
C GLN A 3 28.38 -18.37 -16.42
N SER A 4 28.87 -17.36 -15.71
CA SER A 4 28.04 -16.36 -15.04
C SER A 4 27.20 -15.68 -16.15
N ARG A 5 25.91 -16.00 -16.22
CA ARG A 5 24.99 -15.14 -16.98
C ARG A 5 25.08 -13.77 -16.33
N GLY A 6 25.56 -12.78 -17.07
CA GLY A 6 25.53 -11.40 -16.62
C GLY A 6 24.09 -11.06 -16.21
N VAL A 7 23.92 -10.46 -15.04
CA VAL A 7 22.62 -9.95 -14.59
C VAL A 7 22.19 -8.91 -15.64
N GLU A 8 21.19 -9.24 -16.43
CA GLU A 8 20.64 -8.33 -17.42
C GLU A 8 20.00 -7.15 -16.69
N THR A 9 20.47 -5.94 -16.98
CA THR A 9 19.95 -4.73 -16.34
C THR A 9 18.60 -4.40 -16.97
N VAL A 10 17.52 -4.57 -16.23
CA VAL A 10 16.17 -4.23 -16.68
C VAL A 10 15.87 -2.78 -16.33
N ILE A 11 15.65 -1.95 -17.34
CA ILE A 11 15.24 -0.55 -17.19
C ILE A 11 13.74 -0.44 -17.47
N VAL A 12 13.00 0.20 -16.55
CA VAL A 12 11.57 0.44 -16.64
C VAL A 12 11.28 1.94 -16.63
N GLY A 13 10.04 2.32 -16.98
CA GLY A 13 9.61 3.71 -17.06
C GLY A 13 10.05 4.42 -18.35
N SER A 14 9.87 5.72 -18.41
CA SER A 14 10.12 6.54 -19.61
C SER A 14 10.50 7.98 -19.27
N GLY A 15 11.11 8.70 -20.22
CA GLY A 15 11.53 10.09 -20.03
C GLY A 15 12.45 10.26 -18.82
N GLY A 16 12.25 11.30 -18.04
CA GLY A 16 12.97 11.56 -16.77
C GLY A 16 12.57 10.62 -15.61
N PHE A 17 11.75 9.60 -15.85
CA PHE A 17 11.28 8.62 -14.87
C PHE A 17 11.73 7.22 -15.26
N ARG A 18 13.04 7.02 -15.40
CA ARG A 18 13.65 5.74 -15.72
C ARG A 18 14.27 5.14 -14.48
N PHE A 19 14.05 3.85 -14.28
CA PHE A 19 14.51 3.13 -13.10
C PHE A 19 15.16 1.81 -13.52
N GLN A 20 16.27 1.48 -12.86
CA GLN A 20 16.85 0.14 -12.90
C GLN A 20 16.18 -0.75 -11.87
N TRP A 21 15.54 -1.82 -12.31
CA TRP A 21 15.02 -2.84 -11.41
C TRP A 21 16.12 -3.71 -10.85
N ILE A 22 16.18 -3.85 -9.53
CA ILE A 22 17.12 -4.69 -8.81
C ILE A 22 16.38 -5.96 -8.39
N SER A 23 16.61 -7.04 -9.14
CA SER A 23 16.01 -8.34 -8.86
C SER A 23 16.60 -8.95 -7.60
N GLY A 24 15.76 -9.52 -6.74
CA GLY A 24 16.17 -10.17 -5.51
C GLY A 24 16.82 -9.22 -4.49
N TRP A 25 16.46 -7.94 -4.52
CA TRP A 25 16.90 -6.98 -3.53
C TRP A 25 16.35 -7.35 -2.13
N GLY A 26 17.16 -7.08 -1.10
CA GLY A 26 16.85 -7.44 0.27
C GLY A 26 17.40 -8.83 0.63
N ARG A 27 18.54 -8.86 1.34
CA ARG A 27 19.18 -10.09 1.78
C ARG A 27 18.50 -10.58 3.04
N LEU A 28 17.69 -11.63 2.89
CA LEU A 28 16.94 -12.21 4.00
C LEU A 28 17.86 -12.99 4.94
N PRO A 29 17.62 -12.92 6.27
CA PRO A 29 18.32 -13.78 7.22
C PRO A 29 17.96 -15.25 6.99
N ALA A 30 18.83 -16.14 7.43
CA ALA A 30 18.65 -17.59 7.26
C ALA A 30 17.33 -18.06 7.89
N GLY A 31 16.55 -18.82 7.11
CA GLY A 31 15.27 -19.38 7.55
C GLY A 31 14.08 -18.43 7.40
N VAL A 32 14.27 -17.20 6.97
CA VAL A 32 13.18 -16.26 6.66
C VAL A 32 12.87 -16.28 5.17
N THR A 33 11.60 -16.31 4.84
CA THR A 33 11.07 -16.15 3.47
C THR A 33 10.02 -15.07 3.44
N LEU A 34 10.07 -14.21 2.42
CA LEU A 34 9.01 -13.24 2.20
C LEU A 34 7.76 -13.95 1.67
N ASN A 35 6.63 -13.67 2.33
CA ASN A 35 5.30 -13.89 1.78
C ASN A 35 4.81 -12.60 1.09
N ASP A 36 3.50 -12.43 0.93
CA ASP A 36 2.94 -11.15 0.50
C ASP A 36 3.50 -10.00 1.34
N VAL A 37 3.90 -8.92 0.69
CA VAL A 37 4.39 -7.68 1.30
C VAL A 37 3.39 -6.55 1.02
N PRO A 38 2.30 -6.44 1.79
CA PRO A 38 1.30 -5.41 1.57
C PRO A 38 1.76 -4.00 1.93
N GLY A 39 2.69 -3.85 2.86
CA GLY A 39 3.19 -2.56 3.32
C GLY A 39 4.71 -2.43 3.17
N VAL A 40 5.14 -1.30 2.66
CA VAL A 40 6.54 -0.85 2.66
C VAL A 40 6.58 0.62 3.04
N ALA A 41 7.58 1.02 3.82
CA ALA A 41 7.83 2.40 4.18
C ALA A 41 9.33 2.63 4.38
N VAL A 42 9.78 3.86 4.19
CA VAL A 42 11.18 4.28 4.39
C VAL A 42 11.21 5.30 5.53
N ASP A 43 12.16 5.15 6.44
CA ASP A 43 12.37 6.07 7.54
C ASP A 43 13.32 7.23 7.19
N SER A 44 13.57 8.13 8.15
CA SER A 44 14.46 9.31 7.97
C SER A 44 15.92 8.96 7.68
N HIS A 45 16.32 7.70 7.86
CA HIS A 45 17.67 7.16 7.63
C HIS A 45 17.78 6.39 6.31
N ASP A 46 16.75 6.43 5.45
CA ASP A 46 16.61 5.62 4.23
C ASP A 46 16.60 4.10 4.48
N ARG A 47 16.22 3.64 5.68
CA ARG A 47 16.00 2.22 5.94
C ARG A 47 14.62 1.82 5.44
N LEU A 48 14.55 0.67 4.78
CA LEU A 48 13.28 0.11 4.33
C LEU A 48 12.70 -0.80 5.42
N PHE A 49 11.45 -0.53 5.77
CA PHE A 49 10.59 -1.41 6.56
C PHE A 49 9.67 -2.16 5.62
N ALA A 50 9.75 -3.49 5.63
CA ALA A 50 8.86 -4.36 4.87
C ALA A 50 7.92 -5.08 5.84
N PHE A 51 6.61 -4.79 5.72
CA PHE A 51 5.56 -5.41 6.52
C PHE A 51 4.93 -6.52 5.71
N HIS A 52 5.25 -7.76 6.06
CA HIS A 52 4.88 -8.91 5.27
C HIS A 52 4.06 -9.94 6.06
N ARG A 53 3.37 -10.82 5.34
CA ARG A 53 2.49 -11.85 5.93
C ARG A 53 3.25 -13.12 6.30
N GLY A 54 4.45 -12.97 6.83
CA GLY A 54 5.32 -14.03 7.33
C GLY A 54 5.78 -13.75 8.76
N THR A 55 6.78 -14.47 9.20
CA THR A 55 7.34 -14.39 10.56
C THR A 55 8.86 -14.25 10.49
N PRO A 56 9.43 -13.22 11.12
CA PRO A 56 8.80 -12.05 11.78
C PRO A 56 8.14 -11.10 10.78
N PRO A 57 7.00 -10.43 11.12
CA PRO A 57 6.20 -9.69 10.13
C PRO A 57 6.80 -8.35 9.69
N VAL A 58 7.64 -7.71 10.49
CA VAL A 58 8.36 -6.50 10.11
C VAL A 58 9.83 -6.83 9.95
N LEU A 59 10.35 -6.60 8.73
CA LEU A 59 11.77 -6.72 8.41
C LEU A 59 12.32 -5.35 8.08
N ILE A 60 13.51 -5.03 8.58
CA ILE A 60 14.18 -3.77 8.37
C ILE A 60 15.48 -4.02 7.62
N PHE A 61 15.66 -3.30 6.53
CA PHE A 61 16.85 -3.36 5.69
C PHE A 61 17.48 -1.98 5.60
N ASP A 62 18.79 -1.95 5.52
CA ASP A 62 19.46 -0.74 5.08
C ASP A 62 19.17 -0.48 3.58
N ARG A 63 19.62 0.67 3.09
CA ARG A 63 19.41 1.07 1.71
C ARG A 63 20.02 0.13 0.67
N ASP A 64 21.10 -0.57 1.02
CA ASP A 64 21.80 -1.52 0.15
C ASP A 64 21.17 -2.91 0.17
N GLY A 65 20.15 -3.10 1.02
CA GLY A 65 19.38 -4.33 1.16
C GLY A 65 19.96 -5.30 2.16
N GLU A 66 20.90 -4.87 3.01
CA GLU A 66 21.37 -5.69 4.11
C GLU A 66 20.32 -5.72 5.22
N PHE A 67 20.02 -6.89 5.73
CA PHE A 67 19.10 -7.06 6.84
C PHE A 67 19.70 -6.47 8.12
N GLU A 68 18.97 -5.60 8.80
CA GLU A 68 19.38 -4.99 10.06
C GLU A 68 18.69 -5.64 11.27
N SER A 69 17.36 -5.71 11.24
CA SER A 69 16.56 -6.19 12.36
C SER A 69 15.15 -6.58 11.94
N SER A 70 14.42 -7.17 12.89
CA SER A 70 13.02 -7.55 12.70
C SER A 70 12.28 -7.56 14.02
N TRP A 71 10.94 -7.39 13.96
CA TRP A 71 10.08 -7.46 15.14
C TRP A 71 8.62 -7.79 14.77
N GLY A 72 7.77 -7.92 15.79
CA GLY A 72 6.31 -8.03 15.67
C GLY A 72 5.79 -9.47 15.72
N ASP A 73 6.61 -10.46 16.10
CA ASP A 73 6.16 -11.86 16.23
C ASP A 73 4.95 -11.97 17.17
N GLY A 74 3.88 -12.60 16.67
CA GLY A 74 2.66 -12.84 17.42
C GLY A 74 1.79 -11.59 17.65
N VAL A 75 2.16 -10.42 17.09
CA VAL A 75 1.44 -9.17 17.29
C VAL A 75 0.28 -9.00 16.30
N PHE A 76 0.44 -9.47 15.08
CA PHE A 76 -0.49 -9.20 13.97
C PHE A 76 -1.21 -10.47 13.53
N GLN A 77 -2.50 -10.34 13.19
CA GLN A 77 -3.27 -11.41 12.55
C GLN A 77 -3.05 -11.41 11.04
N ARG A 78 -3.11 -10.23 10.41
CA ARG A 78 -2.85 -10.08 8.98
C ARG A 78 -2.25 -8.71 8.66
N PRO A 79 -0.92 -8.63 8.50
CA PRO A 79 -0.25 -7.42 8.05
C PRO A 79 -0.88 -6.80 6.82
N HIS A 80 -1.12 -5.45 6.85
CA HIS A 80 -1.70 -4.73 5.73
C HIS A 80 -1.02 -3.37 5.47
N GLY A 81 -1.52 -2.26 5.98
CA GLY A 81 -0.94 -0.94 5.77
C GLY A 81 0.29 -0.68 6.64
N LEU A 82 1.27 0.01 6.09
CA LEU A 82 2.45 0.50 6.81
C LEU A 82 2.69 1.95 6.43
N PHE A 83 2.97 2.79 7.43
CA PHE A 83 3.38 4.18 7.27
C PHE A 83 4.44 4.52 8.32
N ILE A 84 5.44 5.31 7.95
CA ILE A 84 6.43 5.87 8.87
C ILE A 84 6.28 7.39 8.86
N ALA A 85 6.09 7.98 10.03
CA ALA A 85 5.95 9.40 10.21
C ALA A 85 7.33 10.11 10.18
N PRO A 86 7.38 11.45 10.02
CA PRO A 86 8.65 12.19 10.02
C PRO A 86 9.46 12.11 11.32
N ASP A 87 8.85 11.68 12.42
CA ASP A 87 9.50 11.39 13.71
C ASP A 87 9.92 9.92 13.85
N ASP A 88 9.89 9.17 12.75
CA ASP A 88 10.17 7.75 12.64
C ASP A 88 9.17 6.84 13.40
N SER A 89 8.06 7.35 13.91
CA SER A 89 6.98 6.53 14.46
C SER A 89 6.40 5.62 13.36
N VAL A 90 6.25 4.34 13.66
CA VAL A 90 5.81 3.30 12.70
C VAL A 90 4.33 2.96 12.94
N TYR A 91 3.48 3.22 11.97
CA TYR A 91 2.06 2.90 12.01
C TYR A 91 1.78 1.63 11.21
N CYS A 92 1.26 0.62 11.88
CA CYS A 92 0.92 -0.68 11.30
C CYS A 92 -0.59 -0.90 11.34
N VAL A 93 -1.16 -1.27 10.21
CA VAL A 93 -2.57 -1.66 10.10
C VAL A 93 -2.67 -3.17 10.00
N ASP A 94 -3.49 -3.76 10.87
CA ASP A 94 -3.81 -5.18 10.93
C ASP A 94 -5.28 -5.35 10.54
N ASP A 95 -5.54 -5.69 9.28
CA ASP A 95 -6.90 -5.67 8.76
C ASP A 95 -7.78 -6.76 9.39
N GLU A 96 -7.31 -7.98 9.56
CA GLU A 96 -8.05 -9.06 10.24
C GLU A 96 -8.02 -8.93 11.76
N GLY A 97 -6.98 -8.31 12.31
CA GLY A 97 -6.90 -7.98 13.73
C GLY A 97 -7.78 -6.78 14.13
N GLN A 98 -8.45 -6.11 13.17
CA GLN A 98 -9.28 -4.92 13.40
C GLN A 98 -8.53 -3.86 14.22
N ALA A 99 -7.27 -3.58 13.84
CA ALA A 99 -6.38 -2.76 14.65
C ALA A 99 -5.50 -1.83 13.85
N VAL A 100 -5.22 -0.67 14.44
CA VAL A 100 -4.15 0.23 14.03
C VAL A 100 -3.23 0.43 15.23
N ARG A 101 -1.92 0.24 15.03
CA ARG A 101 -0.93 0.33 16.08
C ARG A 101 0.19 1.29 15.70
N ARG A 102 0.68 2.07 16.67
CA ARG A 102 1.90 2.87 16.55
C ARG A 102 3.00 2.23 17.39
N PHE A 103 4.18 2.13 16.77
CA PHE A 103 5.39 1.60 17.38
C PHE A 103 6.54 2.58 17.23
N THR A 104 7.55 2.43 18.08
CA THR A 104 8.89 2.98 17.81
C THR A 104 9.55 2.17 16.68
N PRO A 105 10.61 2.69 16.03
CA PRO A 105 11.31 1.96 14.97
C PRO A 105 11.84 0.57 15.38
N ASP A 106 12.15 0.37 16.64
CA ASP A 106 12.61 -0.90 17.23
C ASP A 106 11.48 -1.84 17.69
N GLY A 107 10.21 -1.46 17.43
CA GLY A 107 9.04 -2.32 17.63
C GLY A 107 8.40 -2.25 19.01
N ARG A 108 8.71 -1.24 19.85
CA ARG A 108 8.01 -1.01 21.11
C ARG A 108 6.65 -0.36 20.84
N LEU A 109 5.58 -1.02 21.27
CA LEU A 109 4.20 -0.51 21.12
C LEU A 109 4.01 0.78 21.94
N GLU A 110 3.44 1.81 21.32
CA GLU A 110 3.14 3.11 21.93
C GLU A 110 1.66 3.46 21.95
N MET A 111 0.90 2.98 20.96
CA MET A 111 -0.56 3.22 20.87
C MET A 111 -1.21 2.07 20.13
N GLU A 112 -2.40 1.69 20.57
CA GLU A 112 -3.23 0.68 19.92
C GLU A 112 -4.68 1.15 19.87
N ILE A 113 -5.26 1.10 18.67
CA ILE A 113 -6.70 1.28 18.44
C ILE A 113 -7.24 -0.05 17.95
N THR A 114 -8.19 -0.63 18.67
CA THR A 114 -8.85 -1.89 18.29
C THR A 114 -10.35 -1.72 18.25
N ALA A 115 -11.01 -2.54 17.46
CA ALA A 115 -12.46 -2.58 17.41
C ALA A 115 -12.96 -4.02 17.18
N SER A 116 -14.25 -4.23 17.46
CA SER A 116 -14.92 -5.47 17.07
C SER A 116 -15.34 -5.42 15.60
N ASP A 117 -15.34 -6.58 14.93
CA ASP A 117 -15.80 -6.72 13.55
C ASP A 117 -17.24 -6.20 13.37
N GLN A 118 -17.41 -5.26 12.44
CA GLN A 118 -18.69 -4.62 12.12
C GLN A 118 -19.38 -5.22 10.88
N SER A 119 -18.95 -6.37 10.39
CA SER A 119 -19.45 -6.98 9.15
C SER A 119 -20.97 -7.18 9.15
N VAL A 120 -21.55 -7.52 10.31
CA VAL A 120 -23.02 -7.66 10.47
C VAL A 120 -23.72 -6.31 10.28
N VAL A 121 -23.12 -5.21 10.74
CA VAL A 121 -23.68 -3.87 10.61
C VAL A 121 -23.53 -3.36 9.19
N THR A 122 -22.36 -3.51 8.57
CA THR A 122 -22.10 -3.01 7.21
C THR A 122 -22.76 -3.85 6.13
N GLY A 123 -23.09 -5.10 6.41
CA GLY A 123 -23.54 -6.09 5.43
C GLY A 123 -22.38 -6.74 4.66
N TYR A 124 -21.15 -6.52 5.11
CA TYR A 124 -19.97 -7.11 4.45
C TYR A 124 -20.00 -8.64 4.46
N ARG A 125 -19.76 -9.22 3.31
CA ARG A 125 -19.51 -10.64 3.13
C ARG A 125 -18.07 -10.83 2.64
N ARG A 126 -17.26 -11.55 3.41
CA ARG A 126 -15.82 -11.71 3.16
C ARG A 126 -15.51 -12.04 1.70
N GLY A 127 -14.63 -11.23 1.10
CA GLY A 127 -14.27 -11.34 -0.32
C GLY A 127 -15.28 -10.74 -1.30
N PHE A 128 -16.39 -10.18 -0.84
CA PHE A 128 -17.40 -9.52 -1.67
C PHE A 128 -17.55 -8.05 -1.25
N HIS A 129 -16.59 -7.23 -1.59
CA HIS A 129 -16.50 -5.83 -1.12
C HIS A 129 -17.71 -4.98 -1.50
N ARG A 130 -18.34 -5.24 -2.64
CA ARG A 130 -19.59 -4.58 -3.05
C ARG A 130 -20.82 -5.02 -2.24
N SER A 131 -20.66 -5.92 -1.26
CA SER A 131 -21.74 -6.27 -0.32
C SER A 131 -21.89 -5.26 0.82
N VAL A 132 -20.94 -4.36 1.02
CA VAL A 132 -21.05 -3.25 1.96
C VAL A 132 -22.16 -2.32 1.50
N VAL A 133 -23.24 -2.21 2.29
CA VAL A 133 -24.46 -1.45 1.96
C VAL A 133 -24.68 -0.24 2.86
N ARG A 134 -23.94 -0.14 3.94
CA ARG A 134 -23.95 0.98 4.88
C ARG A 134 -22.63 1.04 5.62
N SER A 135 -22.31 2.23 6.11
CA SER A 135 -21.13 2.44 6.94
C SER A 135 -21.39 2.12 8.41
N ALA A 136 -20.33 1.81 9.14
CA ALA A 136 -20.33 1.55 10.57
C ALA A 136 -19.20 2.34 11.27
N PRO A 137 -19.21 2.44 12.60
CA PRO A 137 -18.06 2.87 13.38
C PRO A 137 -16.85 1.96 13.14
N PRO A 138 -15.63 2.38 13.47
CA PRO A 138 -14.42 1.59 13.26
C PRO A 138 -14.36 0.36 14.16
N PHE A 139 -13.78 -0.74 13.65
CA PHE A 139 -13.27 -0.97 12.32
C PHE A 139 -14.05 -2.11 11.66
N CYS A 140 -13.99 -2.17 10.30
CA CYS A 140 -14.40 -3.36 9.57
C CYS A 140 -13.37 -3.64 8.46
N TYR A 141 -12.24 -4.24 8.85
CA TYR A 141 -11.05 -4.51 8.04
C TYR A 141 -10.36 -3.22 7.53
N PRO A 142 -9.73 -2.44 8.42
CA PRO A 142 -9.01 -1.21 8.07
C PRO A 142 -7.88 -1.48 7.08
N THR A 143 -7.54 -0.50 6.25
CA THR A 143 -6.64 -0.69 5.10
C THR A 143 -5.40 0.17 5.14
N GLY A 144 -5.46 1.39 5.65
CA GLY A 144 -4.34 2.32 5.72
C GLY A 144 -4.46 3.29 6.88
N ALA A 145 -3.34 3.84 7.31
CA ALA A 145 -3.29 4.85 8.35
C ALA A 145 -2.16 5.85 8.06
N SER A 146 -2.40 7.13 8.32
CA SER A 146 -1.40 8.19 8.22
C SER A 146 -1.71 9.30 9.22
N PRO A 147 -0.75 9.74 10.05
CA PRO A 147 -0.93 10.94 10.86
C PRO A 147 -0.96 12.19 9.96
N THR A 148 -1.63 13.23 10.44
CA THR A 148 -1.54 14.56 9.81
C THR A 148 -0.15 15.15 10.03
N PRO A 149 0.35 16.05 9.14
CA PRO A 149 1.70 16.59 9.22
C PRO A 149 2.02 17.33 10.53
N ASP A 150 1.01 17.89 11.18
CA ASP A 150 1.11 18.54 12.49
C ASP A 150 1.04 17.57 13.68
N GLY A 151 0.85 16.26 13.41
CA GLY A 151 0.67 15.23 14.43
C GLY A 151 -0.62 15.33 15.23
N ALA A 152 -1.53 16.25 14.88
CA ALA A 152 -2.75 16.50 15.65
C ALA A 152 -3.81 15.41 15.47
N HIS A 153 -3.76 14.64 14.38
CA HIS A 153 -4.73 13.59 14.09
C HIS A 153 -4.08 12.37 13.43
N LEU A 154 -4.73 11.22 13.58
CA LEU A 154 -4.49 10.03 12.80
C LEU A 154 -5.69 9.78 11.88
N MET A 155 -5.43 9.72 10.57
CA MET A 155 -6.43 9.38 9.56
C MET A 155 -6.32 7.91 9.22
N VAL A 156 -7.45 7.20 9.22
CA VAL A 156 -7.50 5.75 8.95
C VAL A 156 -8.53 5.45 7.88
N THR A 157 -8.10 4.82 6.79
CA THR A 157 -9.01 4.25 5.79
C THR A 157 -9.49 2.88 6.28
N ASP A 158 -10.81 2.68 6.26
CA ASP A 158 -11.47 1.45 6.70
C ASP A 158 -12.30 0.93 5.51
N GLY A 159 -11.69 0.05 4.70
CA GLY A 159 -12.14 -0.15 3.34
C GLY A 159 -12.60 -1.55 2.98
N TYR A 160 -12.06 -2.64 3.54
CA TYR A 160 -12.46 -3.96 3.05
C TYR A 160 -13.88 -4.35 3.43
N GLY A 161 -14.28 -4.02 4.63
CA GLY A 161 -15.64 -4.32 5.13
C GLY A 161 -16.46 -3.07 5.47
N ASN A 162 -15.92 -1.89 5.20
CA ASN A 162 -16.54 -0.59 5.43
C ASN A 162 -16.31 0.32 4.21
N ALA A 163 -16.75 1.58 4.32
CA ALA A 163 -16.51 2.63 3.30
C ALA A 163 -16.25 3.97 4.01
N ARG A 164 -15.27 3.98 4.93
CA ARG A 164 -15.03 5.11 5.83
C ARG A 164 -13.59 5.61 5.79
N LEU A 165 -13.45 6.89 6.05
CA LEU A 165 -12.24 7.55 6.52
C LEU A 165 -12.51 8.03 7.94
N HIS A 166 -11.76 7.52 8.91
CA HIS A 166 -11.87 7.86 10.32
C HIS A 166 -10.78 8.85 10.72
N ARG A 167 -11.12 9.79 11.60
CA ARG A 167 -10.18 10.71 12.22
C ARG A 167 -10.12 10.41 13.72
N PHE A 168 -8.93 10.14 14.22
CA PHE A 168 -8.63 9.93 15.63
C PHE A 168 -7.73 11.05 16.15
N ASP A 169 -7.77 11.27 17.45
CA ASP A 169 -6.73 12.05 18.13
C ASP A 169 -5.44 11.24 18.32
N PRO A 170 -4.33 11.85 18.78
CA PRO A 170 -3.07 11.11 18.99
C PRO A 170 -3.12 10.05 20.10
N ALA A 171 -4.13 10.08 20.96
CA ALA A 171 -4.36 9.07 22.00
C ALA A 171 -5.18 7.86 21.49
N GLY A 172 -5.75 7.96 20.27
CA GLY A 172 -6.54 6.90 19.64
C GLY A 172 -8.05 7.02 19.87
N GLU A 173 -8.54 8.15 20.37
CA GLU A 173 -9.97 8.41 20.50
C GLU A 173 -10.58 8.87 19.18
N LEU A 174 -11.72 8.27 18.79
CA LEU A 174 -12.41 8.61 17.56
C LEU A 174 -13.04 10.01 17.66
N LEU A 175 -12.63 10.91 16.76
CA LEU A 175 -13.15 12.27 16.68
C LEU A 175 -14.29 12.40 15.67
N SER A 176 -14.12 11.79 14.49
CA SER A 176 -15.11 11.85 13.41
C SER A 176 -14.91 10.75 12.38
N SER A 177 -15.93 10.53 11.55
CA SER A 177 -15.87 9.62 10.42
C SER A 177 -16.61 10.22 9.22
N MET A 178 -16.06 10.00 8.03
CA MET A 178 -16.68 10.43 6.78
C MET A 178 -16.67 9.30 5.74
N GLY A 179 -17.55 9.39 4.75
CA GLY A 179 -17.67 8.42 3.66
C GLY A 179 -18.88 7.49 3.85
N ASP A 180 -19.40 7.02 2.74
CA ASP A 180 -20.46 6.02 2.64
C ASP A 180 -20.22 5.12 1.43
N PRO A 181 -20.82 3.91 1.37
CA PRO A 181 -20.70 3.04 0.21
C PRO A 181 -21.28 3.71 -1.06
N GLY A 182 -20.51 3.71 -2.13
CA GLY A 182 -20.95 4.23 -3.42
C GLY A 182 -19.84 4.77 -4.30
N SER A 183 -20.22 5.51 -5.36
CA SER A 183 -19.29 6.04 -6.37
C SER A 183 -19.36 7.57 -6.54
N GLY A 184 -20.22 8.26 -5.79
CA GLY A 184 -20.28 9.72 -5.77
C GLY A 184 -19.12 10.38 -5.02
N PRO A 185 -19.08 11.73 -4.93
CA PRO A 185 -18.16 12.44 -4.05
C PRO A 185 -18.30 11.98 -2.61
N SER A 186 -17.17 11.76 -1.92
CA SER A 186 -17.11 11.24 -0.55
C SER A 186 -17.77 9.87 -0.32
N GLN A 187 -18.08 9.15 -1.39
CA GLN A 187 -18.50 7.75 -1.33
C GLN A 187 -17.34 6.86 -1.79
N PHE A 188 -17.23 5.66 -1.21
CA PHE A 188 -16.11 4.78 -1.46
C PHE A 188 -16.54 3.34 -1.76
N ILE A 189 -15.71 2.67 -2.56
CA ILE A 189 -15.68 1.21 -2.63
C ILE A 189 -14.23 0.78 -2.42
N ILE A 190 -13.93 0.37 -1.22
CA ILE A 190 -12.59 0.12 -0.70
C ILE A 190 -11.73 1.40 -0.72
N PRO A 191 -11.94 2.37 0.22
CA PRO A 191 -10.91 3.34 0.53
C PRO A 191 -9.69 2.59 1.07
N HIS A 192 -8.57 2.63 0.32
CA HIS A 192 -7.46 1.69 0.55
C HIS A 192 -6.25 2.38 1.18
N GLY A 193 -5.47 3.10 0.41
CA GLY A 193 -4.34 3.89 0.92
C GLY A 193 -4.73 5.35 1.12
N ILE A 194 -3.95 6.04 1.95
CA ILE A 194 -4.07 7.48 2.17
C ILE A 194 -2.69 8.13 2.14
N HIS A 195 -2.56 9.19 1.36
CA HIS A 195 -1.41 10.10 1.37
C HIS A 195 -1.87 11.47 1.85
N ILE A 196 -1.12 12.10 2.75
CA ILE A 196 -1.43 13.42 3.28
C ILE A 196 -0.27 14.37 2.95
N GLU A 197 -0.60 15.45 2.26
CA GLU A 197 0.34 16.51 1.90
C GLU A 197 0.75 17.37 3.10
N PRO A 198 1.90 18.08 3.04
CA PRO A 198 2.31 19.01 4.09
C PRO A 198 1.28 20.12 4.39
N ASP A 199 0.42 20.49 3.44
CA ASP A 199 -0.68 21.43 3.62
C ASP A 199 -1.97 20.79 4.20
N GLY A 200 -1.91 19.51 4.51
CA GLY A 200 -3.01 18.73 5.09
C GLY A 200 -4.01 18.17 4.07
N ARG A 201 -3.86 18.45 2.76
CA ARG A 201 -4.70 17.78 1.74
C ARG A 201 -4.50 16.28 1.76
N MET A 202 -5.59 15.54 1.65
CA MET A 202 -5.60 14.09 1.70
C MET A 202 -5.94 13.50 0.34
N PHE A 203 -5.18 12.51 -0.09
CA PHE A 203 -5.44 11.71 -1.29
C PHE A 203 -5.81 10.30 -0.83
N VAL A 204 -7.06 9.91 -1.05
CA VAL A 204 -7.57 8.60 -0.66
C VAL A 204 -7.73 7.72 -1.90
N SER A 205 -7.01 6.62 -1.95
CA SER A 205 -7.16 5.61 -3.01
C SER A 205 -8.52 4.93 -2.87
N ASP A 206 -9.47 5.28 -3.73
CA ASP A 206 -10.80 4.68 -3.79
C ASP A 206 -10.78 3.54 -4.83
N ARG A 207 -10.19 2.40 -4.38
CA ARG A 207 -9.64 1.35 -5.23
C ARG A 207 -10.62 0.78 -6.23
N GLU A 208 -11.79 0.35 -5.78
CA GLU A 208 -12.78 -0.29 -6.64
C GLU A 208 -13.60 0.70 -7.48
N ASN A 209 -13.47 2.00 -7.20
CA ASN A 209 -13.96 3.09 -8.05
C ASN A 209 -12.90 3.61 -9.04
N GLU A 210 -11.68 3.01 -9.05
CA GLU A 210 -10.62 3.28 -10.03
C GLU A 210 -10.20 4.76 -10.05
N ARG A 211 -10.14 5.38 -8.84
CA ARG A 211 -9.80 6.78 -8.64
C ARG A 211 -9.07 7.04 -7.33
N ALA A 212 -8.46 8.22 -7.22
CA ALA A 212 -8.12 8.81 -5.93
C ALA A 212 -9.03 10.01 -5.68
N GLN A 213 -9.65 10.09 -4.52
CA GLN A 213 -10.41 11.27 -4.10
C GLN A 213 -9.52 12.20 -3.29
N ILE A 214 -9.66 13.50 -3.52
CA ILE A 214 -8.86 14.55 -2.89
C ILE A 214 -9.75 15.34 -1.94
N PHE A 215 -9.27 15.51 -0.69
CA PHE A 215 -9.99 16.23 0.34
C PHE A 215 -9.11 17.34 0.94
N SER A 216 -9.75 18.39 1.44
CA SER A 216 -9.07 19.39 2.28
C SER A 216 -8.65 18.77 3.64
N ALA A 217 -7.81 19.46 4.40
CA ALA A 217 -7.48 19.10 5.77
C ALA A 217 -8.75 18.99 6.67
N GLY A 218 -9.79 19.75 6.35
CA GLY A 218 -11.09 19.70 7.02
C GLY A 218 -11.99 18.52 6.62
N GLY A 219 -11.63 17.79 5.54
CA GLY A 219 -12.43 16.68 5.01
C GLY A 219 -13.41 17.07 3.91
N GLU A 220 -13.33 18.29 3.37
CA GLU A 220 -14.16 18.72 2.22
C GLU A 220 -13.64 18.08 0.93
N PHE A 221 -14.55 17.55 0.10
CA PHE A 221 -14.20 17.01 -1.20
C PHE A 221 -13.75 18.13 -2.16
N LEU A 222 -12.54 17.99 -2.73
CA LEU A 222 -11.93 18.95 -3.63
C LEU A 222 -11.94 18.48 -5.09
N GLY A 223 -11.94 17.17 -5.33
CA GLY A 223 -11.87 16.58 -6.66
C GLY A 223 -11.44 15.14 -6.67
N SER A 224 -11.19 14.60 -7.86
CA SER A 224 -10.69 13.23 -8.02
C SER A 224 -9.69 13.15 -9.16
N TRP A 225 -8.68 12.31 -8.99
CA TRP A 225 -7.90 11.77 -10.10
C TRP A 225 -8.55 10.49 -10.60
N THR A 226 -8.70 10.35 -11.88
CA THR A 226 -9.27 9.19 -12.57
C THR A 226 -8.19 8.49 -13.42
N ASP A 227 -8.60 7.54 -14.26
CA ASP A 227 -7.66 6.77 -15.08
C ASP A 227 -6.65 5.99 -14.23
N MET A 228 -7.17 5.27 -13.23
CA MET A 228 -6.40 4.44 -12.32
C MET A 228 -6.80 2.97 -12.41
N ASN A 229 -5.81 2.08 -12.38
CA ASN A 229 -6.02 0.64 -12.46
C ASN A 229 -6.14 0.03 -11.04
N CYS A 230 -7.20 0.36 -10.29
CA CYS A 230 -7.39 -0.06 -8.90
C CYS A 230 -6.22 0.40 -7.99
N PRO A 231 -6.11 1.71 -7.69
CA PRO A 231 -5.01 2.24 -6.90
C PRO A 231 -5.02 1.68 -5.47
N ASN A 232 -3.87 1.19 -5.02
CA ASN A 232 -3.69 0.73 -3.63
C ASN A 232 -3.09 1.84 -2.77
N ASN A 233 -1.95 2.38 -3.15
CA ASN A 233 -1.22 3.39 -2.39
C ASN A 233 -0.65 4.48 -3.29
N ILE A 234 -0.52 5.67 -2.72
CA ILE A 234 0.07 6.86 -3.33
C ILE A 234 1.17 7.37 -2.42
N VAL A 235 2.32 7.72 -2.99
CA VAL A 235 3.41 8.40 -2.29
C VAL A 235 3.91 9.56 -3.14
N ARG A 236 4.27 10.68 -2.51
CA ARG A 236 4.92 11.80 -3.20
C ARG A 236 6.43 11.66 -3.12
N GLY A 237 7.08 11.75 -4.27
CA GLY A 237 8.54 11.72 -4.37
C GLY A 237 9.21 13.06 -4.01
N PRO A 238 10.53 13.05 -3.75
CA PRO A 238 11.30 14.27 -3.53
C PRO A 238 11.34 15.19 -4.76
N ASP A 239 11.03 14.65 -5.94
CA ASP A 239 10.88 15.38 -7.21
C ASP A 239 9.52 16.10 -7.35
N GLY A 240 8.62 15.91 -6.37
CA GLY A 240 7.29 16.53 -6.33
C GLY A 240 6.22 15.80 -7.12
N TYR A 241 6.55 14.68 -7.78
CA TYR A 241 5.60 13.82 -8.48
C TYR A 241 5.01 12.76 -7.55
N TYR A 242 3.85 12.22 -7.94
CA TYR A 242 3.14 11.19 -7.19
C TYR A 242 3.32 9.84 -7.87
N TYR A 243 3.71 8.86 -7.09
CA TYR A 243 3.89 7.48 -7.54
C TYR A 243 2.77 6.63 -6.97
N VAL A 244 2.07 5.91 -7.82
CA VAL A 244 0.88 5.14 -7.47
C VAL A 244 1.09 3.67 -7.77
N ALA A 245 0.91 2.83 -6.76
CA ALA A 245 0.83 1.38 -6.96
C ALA A 245 -0.60 1.00 -7.34
N GLU A 246 -0.78 0.49 -8.54
CA GLU A 246 -2.07 0.15 -9.12
C GLU A 246 -2.19 -1.37 -9.34
N LEU A 247 -3.11 -2.00 -8.60
CA LEU A 247 -3.28 -3.46 -8.53
C LEU A 247 -3.70 -4.10 -9.86
N GLY A 248 -4.47 -3.36 -10.66
CA GLY A 248 -5.12 -3.92 -11.84
C GLY A 248 -6.25 -4.91 -11.49
N ARG A 249 -6.71 -5.63 -12.49
CA ARG A 249 -7.79 -6.63 -12.39
C ARG A 249 -7.44 -7.94 -13.11
N THR A 250 -6.19 -8.31 -13.12
CA THR A 250 -5.72 -9.52 -13.81
C THR A 250 -6.28 -10.81 -13.20
N VAL A 251 -6.73 -10.75 -11.93
CA VAL A 251 -7.38 -11.87 -11.28
C VAL A 251 -8.80 -11.48 -10.87
N GLN A 252 -9.78 -12.25 -11.29
CA GLN A 252 -11.20 -12.02 -11.02
C GLN A 252 -11.88 -13.29 -10.57
N GLY A 253 -12.99 -13.14 -9.85
CA GLY A 253 -13.83 -14.21 -9.38
C GLY A 253 -14.01 -14.23 -7.87
N PRO A 254 -15.01 -14.97 -7.37
CA PRO A 254 -15.24 -15.11 -5.95
C PRO A 254 -14.13 -15.92 -5.29
N PRO A 255 -13.97 -15.84 -3.95
CA PRO A 255 -13.07 -16.71 -3.22
C PRO A 255 -13.29 -18.19 -3.57
N GLY A 256 -12.20 -18.90 -3.85
CA GLY A 256 -12.23 -20.32 -4.28
C GLY A 256 -12.55 -20.57 -5.76
N ALA A 257 -12.88 -19.52 -6.54
CA ALA A 257 -13.13 -19.61 -7.98
C ALA A 257 -12.48 -18.46 -8.76
N LYS A 258 -11.31 -18.01 -8.31
CA LYS A 258 -10.51 -16.98 -8.99
C LYS A 258 -9.94 -17.51 -10.31
N ARG A 259 -9.84 -16.63 -11.30
CA ARG A 259 -9.23 -16.92 -12.60
C ARG A 259 -8.43 -15.73 -13.11
N VAL A 260 -7.37 -15.98 -13.86
CA VAL A 260 -6.62 -14.94 -14.57
C VAL A 260 -7.43 -14.47 -15.78
N VAL A 261 -7.54 -13.16 -15.95
CA VAL A 261 -8.24 -12.50 -17.06
C VAL A 261 -7.21 -11.75 -17.89
N LYS A 262 -6.94 -12.24 -19.09
CA LYS A 262 -5.85 -11.74 -19.95
C LYS A 262 -6.05 -10.30 -20.45
N ASP A 263 -7.28 -9.92 -20.75
CA ASP A 263 -7.64 -8.60 -21.29
C ASP A 263 -8.12 -7.63 -20.21
N ALA A 264 -7.84 -7.95 -18.94
CA ALA A 264 -8.19 -7.09 -17.84
C ALA A 264 -7.21 -5.92 -17.71
N MET A 265 -7.65 -4.92 -16.93
CA MET A 265 -6.83 -3.81 -16.46
C MET A 265 -5.54 -4.32 -15.82
N ARG A 266 -4.39 -3.87 -16.31
CA ARG A 266 -3.08 -4.40 -15.92
C ARG A 266 -2.55 -3.73 -14.65
N PRO A 267 -1.79 -4.47 -13.82
CA PRO A 267 -1.04 -3.86 -12.72
C PRO A 267 0.04 -2.94 -13.28
N ARG A 268 0.25 -1.80 -12.61
CA ARG A 268 1.29 -0.84 -12.98
C ARG A 268 1.74 0.03 -11.80
N ILE A 269 2.86 0.68 -11.94
CA ILE A 269 3.18 1.92 -11.25
C ILE A 269 2.92 3.06 -12.23
N SER A 270 2.14 4.06 -11.84
CA SER A 270 1.99 5.31 -12.59
C SER A 270 2.67 6.46 -11.83
N VAL A 271 3.32 7.34 -12.58
CA VAL A 271 3.86 8.61 -12.10
C VAL A 271 2.95 9.72 -12.57
N ARG A 272 2.52 10.57 -11.64
CA ARG A 272 1.53 11.62 -11.91
C ARG A 272 2.04 12.99 -11.47
N ASP A 273 1.69 14.00 -12.22
CA ASP A 273 1.91 15.39 -11.81
C ASP A 273 0.87 15.85 -10.79
N SER A 274 0.96 17.10 -10.34
CA SER A 274 0.06 17.70 -9.36
C SER A 274 -1.39 17.84 -9.83
N THR A 275 -1.66 17.71 -11.14
CA THR A 275 -3.02 17.70 -11.71
C THR A 275 -3.62 16.30 -11.76
N GLY A 276 -2.80 15.26 -11.53
CA GLY A 276 -3.15 13.85 -11.66
C GLY A 276 -2.92 13.27 -13.05
N ALA A 277 -2.35 14.04 -13.98
CA ALA A 277 -2.01 13.55 -15.30
C ALA A 277 -0.83 12.56 -15.23
N ILE A 278 -0.93 11.44 -15.95
CA ILE A 278 0.14 10.45 -16.04
C ILE A 278 1.28 11.02 -16.89
N VAL A 279 2.48 11.08 -16.32
CA VAL A 279 3.71 11.52 -17.00
C VAL A 279 4.63 10.36 -17.35
N ALA A 280 4.53 9.26 -16.62
CA ALA A 280 5.19 8.00 -16.93
C ALA A 280 4.44 6.83 -16.28
N GLU A 281 4.63 5.64 -16.83
CA GLU A 281 4.12 4.42 -16.22
C GLU A 281 4.97 3.22 -16.63
N TRP A 282 4.95 2.18 -15.82
CA TRP A 282 5.47 0.87 -16.19
C TRP A 282 4.69 -0.24 -15.50
N GLY A 283 4.58 -1.32 -16.18
CA GLY A 283 3.92 -2.55 -15.85
C GLY A 283 3.81 -3.30 -17.16
N ALA A 284 3.90 -4.59 -17.19
CA ALA A 284 3.85 -5.28 -18.48
C ALA A 284 2.44 -5.76 -18.80
N PRO A 285 2.15 -5.92 -20.09
CA PRO A 285 0.95 -6.63 -20.55
C PRO A 285 0.94 -8.08 -20.08
N ASP A 286 2.12 -8.66 -19.85
CA ASP A 286 2.26 -10.03 -19.35
C ASP A 286 2.80 -10.04 -17.91
N PRO A 287 1.99 -10.48 -16.93
CA PRO A 287 2.43 -10.58 -15.55
C PRO A 287 3.49 -11.67 -15.29
N GLU A 288 3.88 -12.45 -16.29
CA GLU A 288 4.96 -13.44 -16.21
C GLU A 288 6.31 -12.89 -16.70
N GLY A 289 6.34 -11.68 -17.29
CA GLY A 289 7.57 -11.06 -17.79
C GLY A 289 8.46 -10.49 -16.68
N GLU A 290 9.74 -10.30 -16.97
CA GLU A 290 10.68 -9.65 -16.05
C GLU A 290 10.36 -8.16 -15.87
N GLY A 291 10.57 -7.62 -14.65
CA GLY A 291 10.23 -6.23 -14.31
C GLY A 291 8.74 -5.95 -14.24
N VAL A 292 7.91 -6.98 -14.15
CA VAL A 292 6.47 -6.90 -14.21
C VAL A 292 5.86 -7.19 -12.85
N PHE A 293 4.83 -6.42 -12.53
CA PHE A 293 4.02 -6.63 -11.36
C PHE A 293 2.89 -7.63 -11.64
N PHE A 294 2.57 -8.41 -10.62
CA PHE A 294 1.34 -9.20 -10.60
C PHE A 294 0.25 -8.53 -9.72
N ALA A 295 0.66 -8.01 -8.57
CA ALA A 295 -0.25 -7.37 -7.61
C ALA A 295 0.50 -6.33 -6.75
N PRO A 296 1.00 -5.21 -7.34
CA PRO A 296 1.67 -4.16 -6.59
C PRO A 296 0.71 -3.55 -5.56
N HIS A 297 1.20 -3.35 -4.33
CA HIS A 297 0.34 -2.96 -3.22
C HIS A 297 0.92 -1.81 -2.40
N GLY A 298 1.97 -2.07 -1.62
CA GLY A 298 2.71 -1.03 -0.92
C GLY A 298 3.72 -0.34 -1.84
N ILE A 299 3.92 0.96 -1.67
CA ILE A 299 4.94 1.73 -2.38
C ILE A 299 5.58 2.74 -1.43
N ALA A 300 6.90 2.85 -1.49
CA ALA A 300 7.68 3.83 -0.75
C ALA A 300 8.77 4.41 -1.65
N ILE A 301 9.28 5.59 -1.29
CA ILE A 301 10.35 6.27 -2.02
C ILE A 301 11.35 6.82 -1.00
N ASP A 302 12.63 6.65 -1.26
CA ASP A 302 13.68 7.15 -0.39
C ASP A 302 14.14 8.57 -0.76
N SER A 303 15.08 9.13 0.01
CA SER A 303 15.57 10.50 -0.16
C SER A 303 16.26 10.75 -1.51
N ARG A 304 16.72 9.70 -2.21
CA ARG A 304 17.34 9.79 -3.53
C ARG A 304 16.37 9.56 -4.67
N GLY A 305 15.11 9.19 -4.36
CA GLY A 305 14.08 8.88 -5.34
C GLY A 305 14.10 7.44 -5.83
N ASP A 306 14.78 6.51 -5.13
CA ASP A 306 14.64 5.09 -5.39
C ASP A 306 13.30 4.59 -4.85
N LEU A 307 12.63 3.71 -5.61
CA LEU A 307 11.32 3.18 -5.27
C LEU A 307 11.42 1.78 -4.69
N TYR A 308 10.56 1.51 -3.72
CA TYR A 308 10.34 0.19 -3.15
C TYR A 308 8.88 -0.18 -3.31
N VAL A 309 8.63 -1.38 -3.81
CA VAL A 309 7.27 -1.86 -4.09
C VAL A 309 7.08 -3.24 -3.47
N GLY A 310 6.05 -3.35 -2.64
CA GLY A 310 5.60 -4.63 -2.11
C GLY A 310 4.43 -5.19 -2.90
N GLU A 311 4.38 -6.51 -3.08
CA GLU A 311 3.31 -7.22 -3.79
C GLU A 311 2.52 -8.16 -2.89
N VAL A 312 1.23 -8.33 -3.23
CA VAL A 312 0.31 -9.29 -2.58
C VAL A 312 -0.11 -10.39 -3.56
N SER A 313 0.85 -10.91 -4.30
CA SER A 313 0.63 -11.82 -5.43
C SER A 313 -0.04 -13.13 -5.02
N ALA A 314 0.34 -13.72 -3.88
CA ALA A 314 -0.23 -14.98 -3.41
C ALA A 314 -1.69 -14.82 -2.99
N SER A 315 -2.01 -13.87 -2.10
CA SER A 315 -3.37 -13.68 -1.62
C SER A 315 -4.30 -13.09 -2.69
N ASN A 316 -3.80 -12.19 -3.53
CA ASN A 316 -4.61 -11.63 -4.61
C ASN A 316 -4.98 -12.69 -5.65
N SER A 317 -4.04 -13.53 -6.04
CA SER A 317 -4.29 -14.57 -7.05
C SER A 317 -5.08 -15.75 -6.50
N GLY A 318 -5.12 -15.97 -5.18
CA GLY A 318 -5.64 -17.20 -4.59
C GLY A 318 -4.79 -18.42 -4.95
N GLY A 319 -3.47 -18.23 -5.09
CA GLY A 319 -2.51 -19.26 -5.44
C GLY A 319 -2.30 -19.48 -6.95
N LEU A 320 -2.91 -18.69 -7.82
CA LEU A 320 -2.73 -18.75 -9.28
C LEU A 320 -1.45 -18.06 -9.77
N ALA A 321 -0.89 -17.13 -8.98
CA ALA A 321 0.37 -16.49 -9.32
C ALA A 321 1.52 -17.52 -9.20
N PRO A 322 2.47 -17.52 -10.16
CA PRO A 322 3.69 -18.30 -10.01
C PRO A 322 4.52 -17.77 -8.82
N PRO A 323 5.38 -18.63 -8.23
CA PRO A 323 6.34 -18.17 -7.22
C PRO A 323 7.19 -17.02 -7.77
N ARG A 324 7.24 -15.89 -7.06
CA ARG A 324 7.93 -14.68 -7.48
C ARG A 324 8.39 -13.85 -6.29
N ALA A 325 9.32 -12.93 -6.53
CA ALA A 325 9.65 -11.90 -5.56
C ALA A 325 8.42 -11.05 -5.24
N THR A 326 8.25 -10.70 -3.97
CA THR A 326 7.16 -9.85 -3.48
C THR A 326 7.66 -8.52 -2.93
N LEU A 327 8.98 -8.29 -2.99
CA LEU A 327 9.64 -7.04 -2.66
C LEU A 327 10.58 -6.64 -3.79
N HIS A 328 10.42 -5.43 -4.29
CA HIS A 328 11.16 -4.89 -5.43
C HIS A 328 11.79 -3.55 -5.09
N LYS A 329 13.03 -3.33 -5.56
CA LYS A 329 13.67 -2.02 -5.58
C LYS A 329 13.87 -1.55 -7.02
N PHE A 330 13.64 -0.27 -7.25
CA PHE A 330 13.86 0.41 -8.51
C PHE A 330 14.76 1.62 -8.26
N VAL A 331 15.99 1.53 -8.70
CA VAL A 331 16.99 2.60 -8.54
C VAL A 331 16.80 3.62 -9.65
N ARG A 332 16.60 4.88 -9.27
CA ARG A 332 16.43 5.96 -10.24
C ARG A 332 17.72 6.12 -11.06
N THR A 333 17.60 6.07 -12.38
CA THR A 333 18.74 6.33 -13.27
C THR A 333 18.85 7.84 -13.54
N SER A 334 20.07 8.37 -13.47
CA SER A 334 20.36 9.67 -14.09
C SER A 334 20.39 9.53 -15.61
N ASP A 335 19.74 10.44 -16.31
CA ASP A 335 19.82 10.54 -17.78
C ASP A 335 21.26 10.66 -18.29
#